data_ca2e0e7b157670e77781397f5ee31a56
#
_entry.id   ca2e0e7b157670e77781397f5ee31a56
#
_cell.length_a   1.000
_cell.length_b   1.000
_cell.length_c   1.000
_cell.angle_alpha   90.00
_cell.angle_beta   90.00
_cell.angle_gamma   90.00
#
_symmetry.space_group_name_H-M   'P 1'
#
loop_
_entity.id
_entity.type
_entity.pdbx_description
1 polymer ?
#
loop_
_entity_poly.entity_id
_entity_poly.type
_entity_poly.pdbx_seq_one_letter_code
_entity_poly.pdbx_strand_id
1 'polypeptide(L)'
;MEHIDALNLKSGLLNELIEEALLKHGEVSVTNPHSMHNIATGMSVKGRVLVKGSTGFYVGGFLEGASVTVDGNTGWYAGDNMMDGELIITKNAGCNAGTYFYGGTMVIYGSAGSRLGYGMKGGTIVVCGSAGRWAGQMTLGGKLVILGSAGKQLGESMYKGVIFFRDSEAENNLGGNVFVDKITEKEIDELGSLFDKYDIDAKPGGFKAVRPVLTGRHSYTLFKPELKPELSRRSAI
;
A
#
# COMPACT_ATOMS: atom_id res chain seq x y z
N MET A 1 -1.57 25.73 8.37
CA MET A 1 -1.82 24.89 7.16
C MET A 1 -1.91 25.81 5.96
N GLU A 2 -1.02 25.65 5.01
CA GLU A 2 -1.07 26.37 3.72
C GLU A 2 -2.15 25.76 2.82
N HIS A 3 -2.73 26.57 1.91
CA HIS A 3 -3.77 26.13 0.99
C HIS A 3 -3.32 26.37 -0.45
N ILE A 4 -3.32 25.28 -1.25
CA ILE A 4 -2.97 25.33 -2.67
C ILE A 4 -4.21 24.95 -3.48
N ASP A 5 -4.61 25.81 -4.40
CA ASP A 5 -5.63 25.47 -5.40
C ASP A 5 -4.93 24.85 -6.62
N ALA A 6 -5.21 23.57 -6.86
CA ALA A 6 -4.61 22.82 -7.96
C ALA A 6 -5.26 23.10 -9.32
N LEU A 7 -6.33 23.95 -9.36
CA LEU A 7 -6.99 24.31 -10.61
C LEU A 7 -5.98 24.92 -11.58
N ASN A 8 -5.87 24.36 -12.77
CA ASN A 8 -4.95 24.76 -13.84
C ASN A 8 -3.43 24.57 -13.54
N LEU A 9 -3.06 23.94 -12.42
CA LEU A 9 -1.67 23.57 -12.19
C LEU A 9 -1.32 22.28 -12.95
N LYS A 10 -0.03 22.12 -13.26
CA LYS A 10 0.55 20.83 -13.66
C LYS A 10 1.05 20.11 -12.42
N SER A 11 1.03 18.79 -12.44
CA SER A 11 1.42 17.96 -11.27
C SER A 11 2.85 18.23 -10.79
N GLY A 12 3.80 18.51 -11.67
CA GLY A 12 5.18 18.87 -11.30
C GLY A 12 5.20 20.13 -10.43
N LEU A 13 4.60 21.22 -10.90
CA LEU A 13 4.52 22.47 -10.14
C LEU A 13 3.74 22.29 -8.83
N LEU A 14 2.63 21.53 -8.85
CA LEU A 14 1.90 21.25 -7.63
C LEU A 14 2.77 20.55 -6.59
N ASN A 15 3.57 19.56 -6.99
CA ASN A 15 4.46 18.84 -6.07
C ASN A 15 5.56 19.74 -5.52
N GLU A 16 6.14 20.63 -6.31
CA GLU A 16 7.09 21.64 -5.84
C GLU A 16 6.46 22.55 -4.78
N LEU A 17 5.26 23.06 -5.02
CA LEU A 17 4.53 23.89 -4.05
C LEU A 17 4.16 23.13 -2.78
N ILE A 18 3.78 21.85 -2.89
CA ILE A 18 3.54 20.98 -1.73
C ILE A 18 4.81 20.84 -0.91
N GLU A 19 5.95 20.57 -1.54
CA GLU A 19 7.23 20.40 -0.87
C GLU A 19 7.66 21.69 -0.14
N GLU A 20 7.57 22.84 -0.80
CA GLU A 20 7.84 24.15 -0.20
C GLU A 20 6.94 24.43 1.03
N ALA A 21 5.63 24.12 0.91
CA ALA A 21 4.68 24.28 1.99
C ALA A 21 5.00 23.37 3.18
N LEU A 22 5.38 22.10 2.93
CA LEU A 22 5.79 21.17 3.97
C LEU A 22 7.06 21.62 4.68
N LEU A 23 8.07 22.10 3.95
CA LEU A 23 9.30 22.62 4.53
C LEU A 23 9.05 23.84 5.42
N LYS A 24 8.11 24.70 5.05
CA LYS A 24 7.83 25.94 5.75
C LYS A 24 6.84 25.81 6.90
N HIS A 25 5.81 24.98 6.72
CA HIS A 25 4.66 24.91 7.63
C HIS A 25 4.40 23.52 8.20
N GLY A 26 5.04 22.46 7.70
CA GLY A 26 4.81 21.08 8.10
C GLY A 26 3.48 20.49 7.62
N GLU A 27 2.58 21.30 7.06
CA GLU A 27 1.27 20.85 6.59
C GLU A 27 0.70 21.71 5.46
N VAL A 28 -0.01 21.04 4.54
CA VAL A 28 -0.62 21.69 3.38
C VAL A 28 -1.95 21.05 3.01
N SER A 29 -2.88 21.86 2.52
CA SER A 29 -4.16 21.41 1.96
C SER A 29 -4.24 21.75 0.47
N VAL A 30 -4.53 20.76 -0.36
CA VAL A 30 -4.71 20.88 -1.81
C VAL A 30 -6.19 20.78 -2.15
N THR A 31 -6.74 21.75 -2.86
CA THR A 31 -8.12 21.75 -3.35
C THR A 31 -8.16 21.63 -4.87
N ASN A 32 -9.31 21.26 -5.43
CA ASN A 32 -9.55 21.13 -6.87
C ASN A 32 -8.53 20.22 -7.61
N PRO A 33 -8.23 19.00 -7.10
CA PRO A 33 -7.26 18.12 -7.76
C PRO A 33 -7.75 17.59 -9.12
N HIS A 34 -9.06 17.59 -9.39
CA HIS A 34 -9.68 17.17 -10.67
C HIS A 34 -9.10 15.88 -11.26
N SER A 35 -8.91 14.85 -10.44
CA SER A 35 -8.28 13.58 -10.85
C SER A 35 -6.86 13.73 -11.43
N MET A 36 -6.14 14.77 -11.02
CA MET A 36 -4.73 14.97 -11.41
C MET A 36 -3.88 13.76 -11.01
N HIS A 37 -3.00 13.36 -11.92
CA HIS A 37 -2.03 12.27 -11.72
C HIS A 37 -0.80 12.76 -10.94
N ASN A 38 -0.09 11.81 -10.31
CA ASN A 38 1.22 12.02 -9.68
C ASN A 38 1.23 13.06 -8.53
N ILE A 39 0.12 13.28 -7.83
CA ILE A 39 0.12 14.16 -6.65
C ILE A 39 0.91 13.50 -5.52
N ALA A 40 1.81 14.25 -4.88
CA ALA A 40 2.72 13.81 -3.83
C ALA A 40 3.59 12.61 -4.20
N THR A 41 3.91 12.44 -5.50
CA THR A 41 4.82 11.37 -5.97
C THR A 41 6.25 11.77 -5.69
N GLY A 42 7.05 10.85 -5.11
CA GLY A 42 8.44 11.07 -4.73
C GLY A 42 8.64 12.02 -3.55
N MET A 43 7.58 12.29 -2.79
CA MET A 43 7.63 13.22 -1.66
C MET A 43 8.45 12.62 -0.50
N SER A 44 9.62 13.20 -0.23
CA SER A 44 10.53 12.78 0.85
C SER A 44 10.47 13.69 2.08
N VAL A 45 9.92 14.88 1.95
CA VAL A 45 9.77 15.83 3.05
C VAL A 45 8.68 15.37 4.01
N LYS A 46 9.00 15.35 5.31
CA LYS A 46 8.03 14.97 6.35
C LYS A 46 6.97 16.06 6.51
N GLY A 47 5.76 15.66 6.79
CA GLY A 47 4.65 16.56 7.04
C GLY A 47 3.32 15.97 6.60
N ARG A 48 2.27 16.76 6.62
CA ARG A 48 0.91 16.34 6.31
C ARG A 48 0.39 17.01 5.04
N VAL A 49 -0.08 16.20 4.10
CA VAL A 49 -0.73 16.65 2.86
C VAL A 49 -2.19 16.20 2.88
N LEU A 50 -3.12 17.14 2.84
CA LEU A 50 -4.55 16.85 2.70
C LEU A 50 -5.00 17.23 1.29
N VAL A 51 -5.36 16.25 0.48
CA VAL A 51 -5.93 16.46 -0.86
C VAL A 51 -7.45 16.37 -0.79
N LYS A 52 -8.15 17.49 -0.95
CA LYS A 52 -9.61 17.58 -0.91
C LYS A 52 -10.21 17.29 -2.27
N GLY A 53 -10.53 16.04 -2.51
CA GLY A 53 -11.12 15.53 -3.75
C GLY A 53 -10.39 14.32 -4.30
N SER A 54 -10.94 13.75 -5.37
CA SER A 54 -10.39 12.55 -6.01
C SER A 54 -9.15 12.86 -6.82
N THR A 55 -8.17 11.94 -6.78
CA THR A 55 -6.91 12.02 -7.54
C THR A 55 -6.89 11.02 -8.69
N GLY A 56 -6.00 11.25 -9.65
CA GLY A 56 -5.73 10.30 -10.73
C GLY A 56 -4.74 9.21 -10.31
N PHE A 57 -3.90 8.79 -11.24
CA PHE A 57 -2.94 7.70 -11.07
C PHE A 57 -1.73 8.15 -10.27
N TYR A 58 -1.07 7.18 -9.59
CA TYR A 58 0.23 7.33 -8.91
C TYR A 58 0.26 8.35 -7.75
N VAL A 59 -0.88 8.66 -7.12
CA VAL A 59 -0.85 9.48 -5.89
C VAL A 59 -0.01 8.79 -4.82
N GLY A 60 0.94 9.53 -4.21
CA GLY A 60 1.84 8.98 -3.19
C GLY A 60 2.77 7.87 -3.71
N GLY A 61 2.98 7.77 -5.02
CA GLY A 61 4.02 6.87 -5.56
C GLY A 61 5.40 7.28 -5.08
N PHE A 62 6.27 6.31 -4.73
CA PHE A 62 7.61 6.57 -4.17
C PHE A 62 7.62 7.52 -2.94
N LEU A 63 6.52 7.56 -2.19
CA LEU A 63 6.42 8.37 -0.98
C LEU A 63 7.42 7.89 0.07
N GLU A 64 8.13 8.83 0.71
CA GLU A 64 9.13 8.55 1.74
C GLU A 64 9.01 9.55 2.89
N GLY A 65 8.13 9.27 3.85
CA GLY A 65 8.05 9.98 5.13
C GLY A 65 6.94 11.00 5.31
N ALA A 66 6.23 11.45 4.27
CA ALA A 66 5.05 12.29 4.44
C ALA A 66 3.80 11.44 4.80
N SER A 67 2.81 12.11 5.42
CA SER A 67 1.46 11.57 5.58
C SER A 67 0.54 12.26 4.58
N VAL A 68 0.04 11.50 3.60
CA VAL A 68 -0.85 12.00 2.53
C VAL A 68 -2.25 11.45 2.75
N THR A 69 -3.22 12.33 2.92
CA THR A 69 -4.64 11.99 2.98
C THR A 69 -5.36 12.46 1.72
N VAL A 70 -6.00 11.54 1.01
CA VAL A 70 -6.88 11.84 -0.12
C VAL A 70 -8.33 11.74 0.35
N ASP A 71 -9.01 12.87 0.49
CA ASP A 71 -10.45 12.91 0.78
C ASP A 71 -11.25 12.68 -0.51
N GLY A 72 -11.21 11.48 -1.00
CA GLY A 72 -11.82 11.09 -2.28
C GLY A 72 -11.40 9.70 -2.74
N ASN A 73 -11.66 9.43 -4.02
CA ASN A 73 -11.16 8.22 -4.69
C ASN A 73 -9.77 8.46 -5.27
N THR A 74 -9.03 7.38 -5.49
CA THR A 74 -7.77 7.43 -6.24
C THR A 74 -7.86 6.59 -7.51
N GLY A 75 -7.09 6.98 -8.52
CA GLY A 75 -6.91 6.17 -9.73
C GLY A 75 -6.03 4.94 -9.48
N TRP A 76 -5.44 4.42 -10.52
CA TRP A 76 -4.57 3.25 -10.46
C TRP A 76 -3.20 3.59 -9.87
N TYR A 77 -2.53 2.58 -9.30
CA TYR A 77 -1.16 2.70 -8.77
C TYR A 77 -1.01 3.69 -7.61
N ALA A 78 -2.05 3.92 -6.81
CA ALA A 78 -1.89 4.68 -5.58
C ALA A 78 -0.85 4.01 -4.66
N GLY A 79 0.14 4.76 -4.16
CA GLY A 79 1.22 4.24 -3.32
C GLY A 79 2.16 3.27 -4.03
N ASP A 80 2.31 3.37 -5.36
CA ASP A 80 3.24 2.55 -6.13
C ASP A 80 4.67 2.77 -5.64
N ASN A 81 5.40 1.67 -5.33
CA ASN A 81 6.76 1.72 -4.78
C ASN A 81 6.91 2.64 -3.52
N MET A 82 5.86 2.83 -2.73
CA MET A 82 5.94 3.61 -1.50
C MET A 82 6.99 3.02 -0.56
N MET A 83 7.90 3.88 -0.07
CA MET A 83 9.05 3.48 0.75
C MET A 83 8.77 3.60 2.24
N ASP A 84 8.06 4.66 2.66
CA ASP A 84 7.69 4.94 4.05
C ASP A 84 6.59 6.01 4.12
N GLY A 85 6.11 6.33 5.34
CA GLY A 85 5.08 7.33 5.57
C GLY A 85 3.67 6.72 5.57
N GLU A 86 2.67 7.55 5.30
CA GLU A 86 1.26 7.14 5.32
C GLU A 86 0.52 7.63 4.07
N LEU A 87 -0.29 6.76 3.49
CA LEU A 87 -1.24 7.12 2.43
C LEU A 87 -2.65 6.70 2.85
N ILE A 88 -3.49 7.67 3.15
CA ILE A 88 -4.87 7.45 3.59
C ILE A 88 -5.83 7.84 2.47
N ILE A 89 -6.70 6.92 2.07
CA ILE A 89 -7.70 7.12 1.01
C ILE A 89 -9.07 6.94 1.63
N THR A 90 -9.85 8.02 1.73
CA THR A 90 -11.15 8.01 2.42
C THR A 90 -12.24 7.26 1.66
N LYS A 91 -12.08 7.03 0.36
CA LYS A 91 -13.01 6.28 -0.48
C LYS A 91 -12.31 5.11 -1.14
N ASN A 92 -12.47 4.93 -2.45
CA ASN A 92 -11.97 3.77 -3.16
C ASN A 92 -10.63 4.03 -3.84
N ALA A 93 -9.85 2.98 -4.00
CA ALA A 93 -8.63 2.97 -4.82
C ALA A 93 -8.83 2.13 -6.09
N GLY A 94 -8.19 2.55 -7.18
CA GLY A 94 -8.20 1.81 -8.43
C GLY A 94 -7.35 0.52 -8.38
N CYS A 95 -7.11 -0.08 -9.54
CA CYS A 95 -6.26 -1.28 -9.66
C CYS A 95 -4.80 -0.97 -9.34
N ASN A 96 -4.05 -1.99 -8.93
CA ASN A 96 -2.62 -1.93 -8.63
C ASN A 96 -2.25 -0.96 -7.48
N ALA A 97 -3.18 -0.64 -6.56
CA ALA A 97 -2.83 0.13 -5.38
C ALA A 97 -1.79 -0.63 -4.53
N GLY A 98 -0.75 0.06 -4.08
CA GLY A 98 0.35 -0.54 -3.31
C GLY A 98 1.22 -1.51 -4.08
N THR A 99 1.33 -1.36 -5.40
CA THR A 99 2.25 -2.17 -6.20
C THR A 99 3.68 -1.94 -5.75
N TYR A 100 4.44 -3.04 -5.57
CA TYR A 100 5.83 -3.04 -5.08
C TYR A 100 6.06 -2.23 -3.80
N PHE A 101 5.07 -2.14 -2.94
CA PHE A 101 5.08 -1.42 -1.67
C PHE A 101 6.22 -1.91 -0.76
N TYR A 102 7.15 -1.05 -0.38
CA TYR A 102 8.32 -1.39 0.43
C TYR A 102 8.08 -1.19 1.92
N GLY A 103 7.40 -0.12 2.31
CA GLY A 103 7.25 0.27 3.71
C GLY A 103 6.16 1.30 3.93
N GLY A 104 6.00 1.72 5.19
CA GLY A 104 4.94 2.62 5.61
C GLY A 104 3.57 1.94 5.71
N THR A 105 2.52 2.74 5.71
CA THR A 105 1.13 2.26 5.84
C THR A 105 0.22 2.89 4.81
N MET A 106 -0.58 2.08 4.11
CA MET A 106 -1.68 2.56 3.27
C MET A 106 -3.01 2.08 3.85
N VAL A 107 -3.96 3.00 4.03
CA VAL A 107 -5.33 2.69 4.48
C VAL A 107 -6.32 3.15 3.43
N ILE A 108 -7.17 2.24 2.97
CA ILE A 108 -8.25 2.49 2.02
C ILE A 108 -9.55 2.20 2.74
N TYR A 109 -10.32 3.24 3.09
CA TYR A 109 -11.59 3.07 3.81
C TYR A 109 -12.69 2.46 2.93
N GLY A 110 -12.63 2.64 1.63
CA GLY A 110 -13.50 1.97 0.67
C GLY A 110 -12.92 0.66 0.16
N SER A 111 -13.18 0.37 -1.10
CA SER A 111 -12.73 -0.84 -1.81
C SER A 111 -11.53 -0.55 -2.70
N ALA A 112 -10.78 -1.59 -3.04
CA ALA A 112 -9.66 -1.52 -3.97
C ALA A 112 -9.91 -2.40 -5.21
N GLY A 113 -9.36 -1.98 -6.34
CA GLY A 113 -9.40 -2.74 -7.58
C GLY A 113 -8.53 -4.01 -7.54
N SER A 114 -8.32 -4.62 -8.70
CA SER A 114 -7.49 -5.81 -8.85
C SER A 114 -6.02 -5.52 -8.56
N ARG A 115 -5.27 -6.57 -8.13
CA ARG A 115 -3.83 -6.52 -7.82
C ARG A 115 -3.46 -5.53 -6.71
N LEU A 116 -4.32 -5.38 -5.70
CA LEU A 116 -3.96 -4.67 -4.48
C LEU A 116 -2.72 -5.32 -3.85
N GLY A 117 -1.66 -4.55 -3.57
CA GLY A 117 -0.42 -5.05 -2.98
C GLY A 117 0.39 -5.99 -3.89
N TYR A 118 0.27 -5.86 -5.22
CA TYR A 118 1.05 -6.66 -6.17
C TYR A 118 2.56 -6.50 -5.94
N GLY A 119 3.26 -7.60 -5.73
CA GLY A 119 4.71 -7.59 -5.50
C GLY A 119 5.15 -6.83 -4.25
N MET A 120 4.25 -6.63 -3.27
CA MET A 120 4.52 -5.95 -2.01
C MET A 120 5.73 -6.59 -1.30
N LYS A 121 6.65 -5.78 -0.77
CA LYS A 121 7.91 -6.20 -0.17
C LYS A 121 7.97 -5.96 1.34
N GLY A 122 7.16 -5.04 1.85
CA GLY A 122 7.11 -4.66 3.27
C GLY A 122 5.93 -3.76 3.57
N GLY A 123 5.90 -3.17 4.76
CA GLY A 123 4.85 -2.26 5.19
C GLY A 123 3.49 -2.92 5.45
N THR A 124 2.46 -2.11 5.52
CA THR A 124 1.08 -2.56 5.79
C THR A 124 0.09 -1.89 4.86
N ILE A 125 -0.78 -2.66 4.24
CA ILE A 125 -1.91 -2.15 3.45
C ILE A 125 -3.21 -2.64 4.08
N VAL A 126 -4.14 -1.73 4.36
CA VAL A 126 -5.48 -2.04 4.88
C VAL A 126 -6.53 -1.60 3.88
N VAL A 127 -7.48 -2.47 3.57
CA VAL A 127 -8.69 -2.12 2.82
C VAL A 127 -9.92 -2.48 3.65
N CYS A 128 -10.71 -1.46 4.01
CA CYS A 128 -11.92 -1.64 4.82
C CYS A 128 -13.08 -2.23 4.01
N GLY A 129 -13.13 -1.94 2.72
CA GLY A 129 -14.04 -2.58 1.76
C GLY A 129 -13.47 -3.85 1.16
N SER A 130 -13.88 -4.15 -0.06
CA SER A 130 -13.50 -5.36 -0.81
C SER A 130 -12.25 -5.13 -1.66
N ALA A 131 -11.49 -6.19 -1.91
CA ALA A 131 -10.37 -6.21 -2.84
C ALA A 131 -10.71 -7.02 -4.09
N GLY A 132 -10.27 -6.53 -5.26
CA GLY A 132 -10.47 -7.24 -6.53
C GLY A 132 -9.58 -8.49 -6.67
N ARG A 133 -9.57 -9.07 -7.88
CA ARG A 133 -8.78 -10.29 -8.19
C ARG A 133 -7.28 -10.04 -7.97
N TRP A 134 -6.56 -11.12 -7.63
CA TRP A 134 -5.11 -11.13 -7.45
C TRP A 134 -4.60 -10.18 -6.36
N ALA A 135 -5.40 -9.90 -5.32
CA ALA A 135 -4.89 -9.17 -4.17
C ALA A 135 -3.74 -9.95 -3.51
N GLY A 136 -2.63 -9.25 -3.21
CA GLY A 136 -1.41 -9.85 -2.67
C GLY A 136 -0.64 -10.75 -3.64
N GLN A 137 -0.90 -10.67 -4.95
CA GLN A 137 -0.15 -11.46 -5.94
C GLN A 137 1.34 -11.14 -5.88
N MET A 138 2.20 -12.19 -5.90
CA MET A 138 3.66 -12.09 -5.87
C MET A 138 4.22 -11.34 -4.65
N THR A 139 3.50 -11.31 -3.53
CA THR A 139 3.94 -10.66 -2.30
C THR A 139 5.25 -11.30 -1.80
N LEU A 140 6.23 -10.45 -1.49
CA LEU A 140 7.57 -10.80 -1.02
C LEU A 140 7.78 -10.48 0.47
N GLY A 141 6.81 -9.80 1.11
CA GLY A 141 6.83 -9.39 2.51
C GLY A 141 5.69 -8.45 2.82
N GLY A 142 5.61 -8.00 4.09
CA GLY A 142 4.59 -7.07 4.55
C GLY A 142 3.26 -7.73 4.93
N LYS A 143 2.27 -6.88 5.21
CA LYS A 143 0.94 -7.28 5.68
C LYS A 143 -0.14 -6.63 4.82
N LEU A 144 -1.06 -7.44 4.32
CA LEU A 144 -2.27 -6.98 3.62
C LEU A 144 -3.48 -7.37 4.47
N VAL A 145 -4.34 -6.41 4.80
CA VAL A 145 -5.55 -6.63 5.61
C VAL A 145 -6.78 -6.30 4.79
N ILE A 146 -7.69 -7.26 4.62
CA ILE A 146 -8.92 -7.13 3.83
C ILE A 146 -10.12 -7.37 4.75
N LEU A 147 -10.92 -6.31 4.99
CA LEU A 147 -12.09 -6.40 5.86
C LEU A 147 -13.36 -6.84 5.13
N GLY A 148 -13.47 -6.51 3.86
CA GLY A 148 -14.57 -6.94 2.98
C GLY A 148 -14.25 -8.24 2.25
N SER A 149 -14.90 -8.47 1.11
CA SER A 149 -14.67 -9.67 0.30
C SER A 149 -13.39 -9.58 -0.51
N ALA A 150 -12.78 -10.75 -0.78
CA ALA A 150 -11.60 -10.89 -1.63
C ALA A 150 -11.95 -11.61 -2.94
N GLY A 151 -11.51 -11.03 -4.05
CA GLY A 151 -11.68 -11.62 -5.37
C GLY A 151 -10.81 -12.86 -5.60
N LYS A 152 -11.00 -13.50 -6.76
CA LYS A 152 -10.29 -14.75 -7.12
C LYS A 152 -8.77 -14.59 -7.11
N GLN A 153 -8.09 -15.71 -6.84
CA GLN A 153 -6.62 -15.83 -6.84
C GLN A 153 -5.94 -14.94 -5.79
N LEU A 154 -6.54 -14.90 -4.58
CA LEU A 154 -5.97 -14.23 -3.41
C LEU A 154 -4.60 -14.85 -3.06
N GLY A 155 -3.56 -14.01 -2.97
CA GLY A 155 -2.20 -14.43 -2.66
C GLY A 155 -1.52 -15.27 -3.76
N GLU A 156 -1.99 -15.21 -5.02
CA GLU A 156 -1.40 -15.96 -6.12
C GLU A 156 0.11 -15.68 -6.24
N SER A 157 0.91 -16.73 -6.35
CA SER A 157 2.37 -16.66 -6.44
C SER A 157 3.04 -15.91 -5.29
N MET A 158 2.46 -15.94 -4.11
CA MET A 158 3.00 -15.32 -2.90
C MET A 158 4.27 -16.04 -2.44
N TYR A 159 5.32 -15.30 -2.07
CA TYR A 159 6.60 -15.84 -1.59
C TYR A 159 6.78 -15.69 -0.08
N LYS A 160 6.40 -14.54 0.48
CA LYS A 160 6.48 -14.19 1.90
C LYS A 160 5.37 -13.20 2.25
N GLY A 161 5.32 -12.79 3.54
CA GLY A 161 4.31 -11.88 4.05
C GLY A 161 3.05 -12.62 4.49
N VAL A 162 2.01 -11.87 4.78
CA VAL A 162 0.73 -12.41 5.25
C VAL A 162 -0.43 -11.57 4.72
N ILE A 163 -1.53 -12.24 4.37
CA ILE A 163 -2.79 -11.57 4.06
C ILE A 163 -3.80 -11.96 5.13
N PHE A 164 -4.31 -10.98 5.87
CA PHE A 164 -5.38 -11.16 6.83
C PHE A 164 -6.72 -10.90 6.15
N PHE A 165 -7.67 -11.79 6.32
CA PHE A 165 -9.01 -11.70 5.75
C PHE A 165 -10.04 -12.30 6.70
N ARG A 166 -11.32 -11.94 6.56
CA ARG A 166 -12.42 -12.52 7.35
C ARG A 166 -13.58 -13.04 6.52
N ASP A 167 -13.55 -12.84 5.22
CA ASP A 167 -14.56 -13.34 4.29
C ASP A 167 -14.40 -14.86 4.10
N SER A 168 -15.40 -15.64 4.50
CA SER A 168 -15.38 -17.11 4.35
C SER A 168 -15.34 -17.56 2.88
N GLU A 169 -15.92 -16.80 1.97
CA GLU A 169 -15.89 -17.10 0.53
C GLU A 169 -14.48 -16.95 -0.07
N ALA A 170 -13.63 -16.13 0.55
CA ALA A 170 -12.26 -15.95 0.09
C ALA A 170 -11.43 -17.25 0.16
N GLU A 171 -11.79 -18.20 1.02
CA GLU A 171 -11.13 -19.51 1.11
C GLU A 171 -11.27 -20.33 -0.19
N ASN A 172 -12.34 -20.11 -0.95
CA ASN A 172 -12.56 -20.72 -2.26
C ASN A 172 -11.85 -19.98 -3.40
N ASN A 173 -11.23 -18.85 -3.09
CA ASN A 173 -10.64 -17.91 -4.05
C ASN A 173 -9.11 -17.82 -3.97
N LEU A 174 -8.45 -18.74 -3.28
CA LEU A 174 -7.01 -18.71 -3.06
C LEU A 174 -6.22 -18.92 -4.36
N GLY A 175 -4.99 -18.40 -4.37
CA GLY A 175 -3.97 -18.74 -5.35
C GLY A 175 -3.43 -20.15 -5.17
N GLY A 176 -2.71 -20.68 -6.17
CA GLY A 176 -2.29 -22.07 -6.20
C GLY A 176 -1.19 -22.47 -5.20
N ASN A 177 -0.49 -21.52 -4.59
CA ASN A 177 0.67 -21.78 -3.73
C ASN A 177 0.53 -21.22 -2.32
N VAL A 178 -0.68 -21.01 -1.86
CA VAL A 178 -0.97 -20.48 -0.52
C VAL A 178 -1.96 -21.37 0.22
N PHE A 179 -2.02 -21.22 1.52
CA PHE A 179 -2.96 -21.92 2.39
C PHE A 179 -3.54 -20.97 3.44
N VAL A 180 -4.68 -21.36 4.01
CA VAL A 180 -5.30 -20.65 5.14
C VAL A 180 -4.72 -21.17 6.44
N ASP A 181 -4.34 -20.24 7.29
CA ASP A 181 -3.83 -20.49 8.63
C ASP A 181 -4.63 -19.70 9.68
N LYS A 182 -4.53 -20.13 10.94
CA LYS A 182 -5.04 -19.36 12.06
C LYS A 182 -4.14 -18.15 12.33
N ILE A 183 -4.72 -17.06 12.76
CA ILE A 183 -3.95 -15.92 13.26
C ILE A 183 -3.48 -16.19 14.69
N THR A 184 -2.30 -15.71 15.03
CA THR A 184 -1.71 -15.82 16.38
C THR A 184 -2.24 -14.70 17.29
N GLU A 185 -2.12 -14.86 18.61
CA GLU A 185 -2.48 -13.81 19.58
C GLU A 185 -1.72 -12.51 19.30
N LYS A 186 -0.44 -12.58 18.96
CA LYS A 186 0.37 -11.43 18.59
C LYS A 186 -0.20 -10.70 17.35
N GLU A 187 -0.68 -11.43 16.34
CA GLU A 187 -1.28 -10.83 15.15
C GLU A 187 -2.66 -10.21 15.46
N ILE A 188 -3.41 -10.78 16.40
CA ILE A 188 -4.65 -10.21 16.92
C ILE A 188 -4.37 -8.84 17.56
N ASP A 189 -3.36 -8.75 18.43
CA ASP A 189 -2.96 -7.52 19.11
C ASP A 189 -2.45 -6.47 18.11
N GLU A 190 -1.65 -6.89 17.11
CA GLU A 190 -1.17 -6.02 16.04
C GLU A 190 -2.32 -5.47 15.19
N LEU A 191 -3.31 -6.30 14.84
CA LEU A 191 -4.51 -5.86 14.12
C LEU A 191 -5.35 -4.91 14.97
N GLY A 192 -5.52 -5.19 16.28
CA GLY A 192 -6.23 -4.32 17.20
C GLY A 192 -5.60 -2.93 17.26
N SER A 193 -4.30 -2.87 17.49
CA SER A 193 -3.54 -1.60 17.53
C SER A 193 -3.62 -0.83 16.20
N LEU A 194 -3.62 -1.55 15.07
CA LEU A 194 -3.77 -0.97 13.75
C LEU A 194 -5.16 -0.37 13.53
N PHE A 195 -6.21 -1.08 13.96
CA PHE A 195 -7.59 -0.61 13.85
C PHE A 195 -7.84 0.59 14.73
N ASP A 196 -7.35 0.58 15.98
CA ASP A 196 -7.44 1.73 16.89
C ASP A 196 -6.73 2.96 16.32
N LYS A 197 -5.51 2.78 15.78
CA LYS A 197 -4.72 3.88 15.19
C LYS A 197 -5.43 4.61 14.06
N TYR A 198 -6.16 3.87 13.24
CA TYR A 198 -6.82 4.41 12.03
C TYR A 198 -8.35 4.50 12.16
N ASP A 199 -8.89 4.42 13.38
CA ASP A 199 -10.33 4.51 13.66
C ASP A 199 -11.17 3.56 12.77
N ILE A 200 -10.69 2.32 12.64
CA ILE A 200 -11.34 1.28 11.86
C ILE A 200 -12.29 0.50 12.77
N ASP A 201 -13.60 0.63 12.55
CA ASP A 201 -14.62 -0.10 13.30
C ASP A 201 -14.62 -1.60 12.92
N ALA A 202 -13.66 -2.33 13.47
CA ALA A 202 -13.53 -3.76 13.28
C ALA A 202 -12.92 -4.43 14.52
N LYS A 203 -13.36 -5.66 14.81
CA LYS A 203 -12.72 -6.49 15.83
C LYS A 203 -11.64 -7.36 15.18
N PRO A 204 -10.45 -7.47 15.78
CA PRO A 204 -9.36 -8.29 15.23
C PRO A 204 -9.66 -9.80 15.32
N GLY A 205 -10.56 -10.22 16.19
CA GLY A 205 -11.05 -11.61 16.22
C GLY A 205 -11.84 -11.99 14.96
N GLY A 206 -11.71 -13.25 14.53
CA GLY A 206 -12.43 -13.76 13.36
C GLY A 206 -11.68 -13.61 12.04
N PHE A 207 -10.51 -12.96 12.02
CA PHE A 207 -9.62 -13.01 10.86
C PHE A 207 -8.93 -14.37 10.74
N LYS A 208 -8.59 -14.72 9.50
CA LYS A 208 -7.71 -15.83 9.11
C LYS A 208 -6.52 -15.25 8.35
N ALA A 209 -5.48 -16.04 8.21
CA ALA A 209 -4.28 -15.63 7.49
C ALA A 209 -4.10 -16.48 6.22
N VAL A 210 -3.77 -15.83 5.10
CA VAL A 210 -3.22 -16.51 3.93
C VAL A 210 -1.71 -16.43 4.00
N ARG A 211 -1.06 -17.59 3.90
CA ARG A 211 0.40 -17.72 3.93
C ARG A 211 0.89 -18.54 2.74
N PRO A 212 2.11 -18.30 2.25
CA PRO A 212 2.69 -19.09 1.17
C PRO A 212 3.07 -20.51 1.67
N VAL A 213 2.88 -21.50 0.81
CA VAL A 213 3.42 -22.83 1.02
C VAL A 213 4.93 -22.79 0.81
N LEU A 214 5.68 -22.95 1.88
CA LEU A 214 7.15 -22.95 1.87
C LEU A 214 7.66 -24.34 1.41
N THR A 215 7.57 -24.63 0.14
CA THR A 215 8.25 -25.78 -0.45
C THR A 215 9.55 -25.32 -1.09
N GLY A 216 10.70 -25.85 -0.67
CA GLY A 216 12.11 -25.69 -1.11
C GLY A 216 12.52 -24.88 -2.34
N ARG A 217 11.60 -24.36 -3.09
CA ARG A 217 11.80 -23.50 -4.26
C ARG A 217 12.08 -22.02 -3.91
N HIS A 218 11.91 -21.60 -2.65
CA HIS A 218 11.67 -20.19 -2.35
C HIS A 218 12.61 -19.59 -1.32
N SER A 219 13.81 -20.11 -1.20
CA SER A 219 14.88 -19.35 -0.55
C SER A 219 15.40 -18.23 -1.48
N TYR A 220 14.47 -17.45 -2.04
CA TYR A 220 14.87 -16.21 -2.71
C TYR A 220 15.30 -15.20 -1.66
N THR A 221 16.59 -15.07 -1.48
CA THR A 221 17.20 -13.84 -0.92
C THR A 221 17.18 -12.77 -2.03
N LEU A 222 15.97 -12.30 -2.38
CA LEU A 222 15.73 -11.41 -3.52
C LEU A 222 16.41 -10.05 -3.41
N PHE A 223 17.06 -9.71 -2.29
CA PHE A 223 17.58 -8.38 -2.03
C PHE A 223 19.01 -8.34 -1.52
N LYS A 224 19.67 -9.47 -1.46
CA LYS A 224 21.14 -9.52 -1.37
C LYS A 224 21.59 -10.47 -2.46
N PRO A 225 21.87 -10.00 -3.68
CA PRO A 225 22.72 -10.75 -4.54
C PRO A 225 24.01 -10.92 -3.72
N GLU A 226 24.31 -12.13 -3.27
CA GLU A 226 25.68 -12.47 -2.95
C GLU A 226 26.43 -12.34 -4.26
N LEU A 227 26.95 -11.15 -4.52
CA LEU A 227 27.92 -10.93 -5.58
C LEU A 227 29.06 -11.87 -5.24
N LYS A 228 29.15 -12.95 -6.01
CA LYS A 228 30.29 -13.83 -5.89
C LYS A 228 31.54 -12.93 -5.95
N PRO A 229 32.51 -13.10 -5.04
CA PRO A 229 33.70 -12.24 -4.97
C PRO A 229 34.41 -12.01 -6.30
N GLU A 230 34.27 -12.95 -7.24
CA GLU A 230 34.79 -12.91 -8.58
C GLU A 230 34.12 -11.88 -9.52
N LEU A 231 32.86 -11.50 -9.25
CA LEU A 231 32.13 -10.50 -10.04
C LEU A 231 32.37 -9.07 -9.52
N SER A 232 32.74 -8.91 -8.24
CA SER A 232 33.11 -7.60 -7.68
C SER A 232 34.43 -7.05 -8.24
N ARG A 233 35.27 -7.89 -8.82
CA ARG A 233 36.57 -7.49 -9.44
C ARG A 233 36.46 -7.03 -10.90
N ARG A 234 35.31 -7.24 -11.56
CA ARG A 234 35.09 -6.87 -12.97
C ARG A 234 34.41 -5.50 -13.17
N SER A 235 33.97 -4.86 -12.12
CA SER A 235 33.38 -3.52 -12.21
C SER A 235 34.32 -2.38 -11.85
N ALA A 236 35.63 -2.65 -11.79
CA ALA A 236 36.69 -1.67 -11.50
C ALA A 236 37.67 -1.46 -12.66
N ILE A 237 37.17 -1.57 -13.93
CA ILE A 237 37.91 -1.15 -15.12
C ILE A 237 37.03 -0.19 -15.91
#